data_b5ef2c881c1116c2d89b316ad88feed0
#
_entry.id   b5ef2c881c1116c2d89b316ad88feed0
#
_cell.length_a   1.000
_cell.length_b   1.000
_cell.length_c   1.000
_cell.angle_alpha   90.00
_cell.angle_beta   90.00
_cell.angle_gamma   90.00
#
_symmetry.space_group_name_H-M   'P 1'
#
loop_
_entity.id
_entity.type
_entity.pdbx_description
1 polymer ?
#
loop_
_entity_poly.entity_id
_entity_poly.type
_entity_poly.pdbx_seq_one_letter_code
_entity_poly.pdbx_strand_id
1 'polypeptide(L)'
;MNDILTELENRRAEARLGGGKKRIDAQHAKGKLTARERVEILLDEGSFEEFDMFVVHRCEDFGMADQRPAGDGVVTGWGTINGRMIYVFSQDFTVFGGSLSETHARKICKIMDMAMQNGAPVIGINDSGGARIQEGVASLAGYAEVFQRNVMASGVVPQISVIMGPCAGGAVYSPAMTDFIFMVKDSSYMFVTGPDVVKTVTNEVVTAEELGGASTHTKKSSVADGAFENDIEALAEIRRLMDFLPLNNREKAPVRPFFDDPGRVELSLDTLIPENPNTPYDMKELIVKVADESDFYEIQKDFAKNIIIGFIRLEGQTVGVVANQPMVLAGCLDIDSSRKAARFVRFCDAFEIPILTLVDVPGFLPGTSQEYGGVIKHGAKLLFAYGEATVPKVTVITRKAYGGAYDVMSSKHLRGDFNYAWPTAEIAVMGAKGATEIIHRNDLGNKQKISQHTADYEKRFANPFVAAERGFIDEVIQPRSTRKRISRAFAALRGKRLENPWKKHDNIPL
;
A
#
# COMPACT_ATOMS: atom_id res chain seq x y z
N MET A 1 16.61 -9.64 -49.13
CA MET A 1 15.82 -9.96 -47.91
C MET A 1 16.71 -10.37 -46.76
N ASN A 2 17.62 -11.35 -46.89
CA ASN A 2 18.51 -11.79 -45.80
C ASN A 2 19.37 -10.65 -45.22
N ASP A 3 19.95 -9.77 -46.06
CA ASP A 3 20.78 -8.66 -45.62
C ASP A 3 19.97 -7.64 -44.79
N ILE A 4 18.72 -7.39 -45.16
CA ILE A 4 17.82 -6.48 -44.44
C ILE A 4 17.44 -7.04 -43.06
N LEU A 5 17.17 -8.33 -42.99
CA LEU A 5 16.86 -9.02 -41.71
C LEU A 5 18.10 -9.06 -40.80
N THR A 6 19.28 -9.31 -41.38
CA THR A 6 20.55 -9.26 -40.64
C THR A 6 20.80 -7.89 -40.09
N GLU A 7 20.60 -6.83 -40.87
CA GLU A 7 20.72 -5.44 -40.40
C GLU A 7 19.74 -5.14 -39.24
N LEU A 8 18.49 -5.58 -39.36
CA LEU A 8 17.50 -5.42 -38.28
C LEU A 8 17.98 -6.08 -36.99
N GLU A 9 18.44 -7.33 -37.05
CA GLU A 9 18.90 -8.04 -35.86
C GLU A 9 20.19 -7.43 -35.28
N ASN A 10 21.09 -6.90 -36.09
CA ASN A 10 22.25 -6.15 -35.63
C ASN A 10 21.85 -4.89 -34.87
N ARG A 11 20.92 -4.12 -35.39
CA ARG A 11 20.39 -2.92 -34.70
C ARG A 11 19.66 -3.26 -33.41
N ARG A 12 18.89 -4.35 -33.38
CA ARG A 12 18.26 -4.84 -32.16
C ARG A 12 19.30 -5.26 -31.12
N ALA A 13 20.32 -5.97 -31.53
CA ALA A 13 21.40 -6.39 -30.64
C ALA A 13 22.15 -5.19 -30.05
N GLU A 14 22.44 -4.18 -30.87
CA GLU A 14 23.05 -2.92 -30.41
C GLU A 14 22.13 -2.18 -29.41
N ALA A 15 20.85 -2.02 -29.73
CA ALA A 15 19.88 -1.35 -28.85
C ALA A 15 19.75 -2.06 -27.48
N ARG A 16 19.84 -3.40 -27.45
CA ARG A 16 19.80 -4.19 -26.22
C ARG A 16 21.00 -3.98 -25.32
N LEU A 17 22.13 -3.52 -25.84
CA LEU A 17 23.34 -3.23 -25.05
C LEU A 17 23.24 -1.95 -24.22
N GLY A 18 22.24 -1.10 -24.48
CA GLY A 18 22.06 0.16 -23.76
C GLY A 18 23.32 0.99 -23.68
N GLY A 19 23.89 1.17 -22.49
CA GLY A 19 25.16 1.91 -22.28
C GLY A 19 26.42 1.11 -22.59
N GLY A 20 26.31 -0.12 -23.11
CA GLY A 20 27.39 -1.00 -23.51
C GLY A 20 27.89 -1.94 -22.40
N LYS A 21 28.59 -2.99 -22.84
CA LYS A 21 29.01 -4.12 -21.98
C LYS A 21 29.73 -3.68 -20.70
N LYS A 22 30.66 -2.73 -20.79
CA LYS A 22 31.42 -2.23 -19.61
C LYS A 22 30.50 -1.69 -18.51
N ARG A 23 29.43 -0.96 -18.88
CA ARG A 23 28.47 -0.40 -17.91
C ARG A 23 27.53 -1.47 -17.38
N ILE A 24 27.15 -2.44 -18.21
CA ILE A 24 26.40 -3.63 -17.78
C ILE A 24 27.19 -4.42 -16.73
N ASP A 25 28.45 -4.74 -17.02
CA ASP A 25 29.33 -5.46 -16.10
C ASP A 25 29.48 -4.70 -14.76
N ALA A 26 29.57 -3.36 -14.81
CA ALA A 26 29.62 -2.51 -13.61
C ALA A 26 28.30 -2.52 -12.80
N GLN A 27 27.15 -2.69 -13.46
CA GLN A 27 25.84 -2.84 -12.83
C GLN A 27 25.78 -4.19 -12.10
N HIS A 28 26.13 -5.27 -12.80
CA HIS A 28 26.20 -6.63 -12.21
C HIS A 28 27.17 -6.73 -11.04
N ALA A 29 28.33 -6.07 -11.13
CA ALA A 29 29.31 -6.04 -10.03
C ALA A 29 28.76 -5.40 -8.74
N LYS A 30 27.71 -4.60 -8.83
CA LYS A 30 26.98 -4.03 -7.69
C LYS A 30 25.81 -4.90 -7.21
N GLY A 31 25.64 -6.10 -7.76
CA GLY A 31 24.51 -6.98 -7.47
C GLY A 31 23.19 -6.52 -8.06
N LYS A 32 23.19 -5.60 -9.03
CA LYS A 32 22.00 -5.06 -9.68
C LYS A 32 21.79 -5.70 -11.05
N LEU A 33 20.56 -5.94 -11.41
CA LEU A 33 20.15 -6.34 -12.75
C LEU A 33 20.11 -5.12 -13.69
N THR A 34 20.20 -5.37 -15.00
CA THR A 34 19.92 -4.36 -16.02
C THR A 34 18.43 -4.09 -16.13
N ALA A 35 18.07 -2.95 -16.75
CA ALA A 35 16.66 -2.60 -16.99
C ALA A 35 15.91 -3.69 -17.74
N ARG A 36 16.54 -4.32 -18.71
CA ARG A 36 15.96 -5.37 -19.55
C ARG A 36 15.77 -6.69 -18.79
N GLU A 37 16.79 -7.13 -18.06
CA GLU A 37 16.71 -8.33 -17.20
C GLU A 37 15.60 -8.20 -16.16
N ARG A 38 15.40 -7.00 -15.59
CA ARG A 38 14.30 -6.72 -14.65
C ARG A 38 12.93 -6.92 -15.30
N VAL A 39 12.75 -6.45 -16.53
CA VAL A 39 11.50 -6.65 -17.29
C VAL A 39 11.27 -8.12 -17.60
N GLU A 40 12.32 -8.85 -18.03
CA GLU A 40 12.24 -10.28 -18.36
C GLU A 40 11.88 -11.14 -17.14
N ILE A 41 12.36 -10.78 -15.93
CA ILE A 41 12.02 -11.48 -14.68
C ILE A 41 10.61 -11.10 -14.20
N LEU A 42 10.21 -9.83 -14.37
CA LEU A 42 8.91 -9.35 -13.93
C LEU A 42 7.76 -9.99 -14.72
N LEU A 43 7.91 -10.10 -16.04
CA LEU A 43 6.85 -10.57 -16.94
C LEU A 43 6.91 -12.09 -17.18
N ASP A 44 5.83 -12.64 -17.67
CA ASP A 44 5.79 -14.04 -18.10
C ASP A 44 6.75 -14.25 -19.28
N GLU A 45 7.42 -15.40 -19.29
CA GLU A 45 8.40 -15.73 -20.31
C GLU A 45 7.83 -15.58 -21.73
N GLY A 46 8.55 -14.83 -22.57
CA GLY A 46 8.17 -14.60 -23.98
C GLY A 46 6.98 -13.68 -24.19
N SER A 47 6.41 -13.07 -23.13
CA SER A 47 5.25 -12.19 -23.26
C SER A 47 5.58 -10.72 -23.55
N PHE A 48 6.86 -10.31 -23.39
CA PHE A 48 7.22 -8.92 -23.51
C PHE A 48 7.25 -8.41 -24.94
N GLU A 49 6.45 -7.39 -25.23
CA GLU A 49 6.43 -6.63 -26.46
C GLU A 49 6.97 -5.23 -26.25
N GLU A 50 8.18 -4.98 -26.74
CA GLU A 50 8.89 -3.71 -26.54
C GLU A 50 8.40 -2.64 -27.52
N PHE A 51 8.19 -1.42 -27.01
CA PHE A 51 7.91 -0.23 -27.80
C PHE A 51 9.11 0.72 -27.86
N ASP A 52 9.27 1.37 -29.00
CA ASP A 52 10.21 2.48 -29.19
C ASP A 52 11.69 2.11 -28.90
N MET A 53 12.07 0.86 -29.20
CA MET A 53 13.45 0.36 -29.02
C MET A 53 14.50 1.22 -29.75
N PHE A 54 14.16 1.79 -30.91
CA PHE A 54 15.07 2.56 -31.75
C PHE A 54 14.95 4.08 -31.59
N VAL A 55 14.11 4.55 -30.69
CA VAL A 55 13.93 5.98 -30.44
C VAL A 55 15.19 6.53 -29.77
N VAL A 56 15.64 7.71 -30.20
CA VAL A 56 16.81 8.41 -29.67
C VAL A 56 16.43 9.83 -29.23
N HIS A 57 17.19 10.41 -28.30
CA HIS A 57 17.00 11.81 -27.88
C HIS A 57 17.30 12.80 -29.03
N ARG A 58 16.88 14.05 -28.85
CA ARG A 58 17.01 15.12 -29.84
C ARG A 58 17.94 16.23 -29.37
N CYS A 59 18.67 16.05 -28.25
CA CYS A 59 19.60 17.03 -27.74
C CYS A 59 20.83 17.11 -28.64
N GLU A 60 21.23 18.33 -29.01
CA GLU A 60 22.41 18.60 -29.85
C GLU A 60 23.53 19.27 -29.05
N ASP A 61 23.20 19.89 -27.93
CA ASP A 61 24.14 20.61 -27.08
C ASP A 61 25.05 19.68 -26.26
N PHE A 62 26.14 20.23 -25.75
CA PHE A 62 27.08 19.56 -24.83
C PHE A 62 27.61 18.20 -25.32
N GLY A 63 27.79 18.05 -26.64
CA GLY A 63 28.30 16.80 -27.24
C GLY A 63 27.29 15.64 -27.27
N MET A 64 26.03 15.94 -27.01
CA MET A 64 24.99 14.92 -27.08
C MET A 64 24.64 14.48 -28.50
N ALA A 65 24.90 15.33 -29.50
CA ALA A 65 24.66 15.00 -30.91
C ALA A 65 25.40 13.72 -31.37
N ASP A 66 26.57 13.46 -30.82
CA ASP A 66 27.41 12.31 -31.15
C ASP A 66 27.12 11.06 -30.27
N GLN A 67 26.26 11.18 -29.29
CA GLN A 67 25.94 10.14 -28.34
C GLN A 67 24.42 9.89 -28.32
N ARG A 68 23.91 9.12 -29.26
CA ARG A 68 22.46 8.83 -29.42
C ARG A 68 22.16 7.35 -29.22
N PRO A 69 22.26 6.84 -27.98
CA PRO A 69 21.92 5.44 -27.71
C PRO A 69 20.43 5.16 -28.00
N ALA A 70 20.16 4.04 -28.65
CA ALA A 70 18.82 3.61 -28.95
C ALA A 70 18.04 3.32 -27.65
N GLY A 71 16.74 3.67 -27.64
CA GLY A 71 15.87 3.51 -26.49
C GLY A 71 15.97 4.64 -25.45
N ASP A 72 16.95 5.51 -25.55
CA ASP A 72 17.18 6.70 -24.71
C ASP A 72 17.05 6.47 -23.20
N GLY A 73 17.62 5.37 -22.71
CA GLY A 73 17.74 5.09 -21.28
C GLY A 73 16.47 4.60 -20.60
N VAL A 74 15.47 4.15 -21.35
CA VAL A 74 14.28 3.48 -20.79
C VAL A 74 13.76 2.40 -21.71
N VAL A 75 13.54 1.21 -21.14
CA VAL A 75 12.85 0.09 -21.80
C VAL A 75 11.35 0.22 -21.50
N THR A 76 10.53 0.24 -22.53
CA THR A 76 9.08 0.43 -22.40
C THR A 76 8.31 -0.59 -23.25
N GLY A 77 7.17 -1.04 -22.76
CA GLY A 77 6.32 -1.96 -23.48
C GLY A 77 5.22 -2.55 -22.62
N TRP A 78 4.71 -3.69 -23.04
CA TRP A 78 3.72 -4.45 -22.30
C TRP A 78 4.05 -5.95 -22.35
N GLY A 79 3.44 -6.66 -21.42
CA GLY A 79 3.51 -8.12 -21.35
C GLY A 79 2.46 -8.64 -20.37
N THR A 80 2.67 -9.83 -19.84
CA THR A 80 1.73 -10.40 -18.87
C THR A 80 2.40 -10.79 -17.57
N ILE A 81 1.63 -10.76 -16.49
CA ILE A 81 1.94 -11.41 -15.22
C ILE A 81 0.82 -12.40 -14.94
N ASN A 82 1.16 -13.68 -14.87
CA ASN A 82 0.19 -14.78 -14.72
C ASN A 82 -0.94 -14.69 -15.77
N GLY A 83 -0.58 -14.42 -17.03
CA GLY A 83 -1.49 -14.29 -18.16
C GLY A 83 -2.30 -12.98 -18.21
N ARG A 84 -2.08 -12.03 -17.30
CA ARG A 84 -2.82 -10.76 -17.22
C ARG A 84 -1.97 -9.61 -17.70
N MET A 85 -2.53 -8.74 -18.54
CA MET A 85 -1.83 -7.64 -19.21
C MET A 85 -1.28 -6.60 -18.23
N ILE A 86 -0.03 -6.21 -18.43
CA ILE A 86 0.70 -5.20 -17.66
C ILE A 86 1.48 -4.30 -18.61
N TYR A 87 1.43 -3.00 -18.40
CA TYR A 87 2.33 -2.04 -19.02
C TYR A 87 3.52 -1.76 -18.11
N VAL A 88 4.71 -1.70 -18.68
CA VAL A 88 5.95 -1.56 -17.91
C VAL A 88 6.89 -0.54 -18.53
N PHE A 89 7.55 0.24 -17.70
CA PHE A 89 8.77 0.94 -18.06
C PHE A 89 9.89 0.59 -17.08
N SER A 90 11.12 0.49 -17.58
CA SER A 90 12.30 0.23 -16.76
C SER A 90 13.43 1.17 -17.18
N GLN A 91 13.84 2.04 -16.27
CA GLN A 91 14.91 3.00 -16.50
C GLN A 91 16.25 2.29 -16.52
N ASP A 92 17.07 2.60 -17.53
CA ASP A 92 18.38 1.99 -17.74
C ASP A 92 19.48 2.92 -17.24
N PHE A 93 20.00 2.64 -16.05
CA PHE A 93 21.08 3.40 -15.45
C PHE A 93 22.37 3.36 -16.26
N THR A 94 22.55 2.38 -17.14
CA THR A 94 23.74 2.28 -18.01
C THR A 94 23.78 3.38 -19.08
N VAL A 95 22.61 3.98 -19.39
CA VAL A 95 22.45 5.07 -20.37
C VAL A 95 22.25 6.40 -19.64
N PHE A 96 23.26 7.24 -19.64
CA PHE A 96 23.24 8.57 -18.98
C PHE A 96 22.73 8.56 -17.54
N GLY A 97 23.03 7.49 -16.79
CA GLY A 97 22.54 7.31 -15.41
C GLY A 97 21.02 7.21 -15.29
N GLY A 98 20.33 6.72 -16.33
CA GLY A 98 18.87 6.62 -16.36
C GLY A 98 18.17 7.98 -16.31
N SER A 99 18.88 9.09 -16.60
CA SER A 99 18.33 10.44 -16.51
C SER A 99 17.20 10.67 -17.52
N LEU A 100 16.16 11.36 -17.08
CA LEU A 100 14.96 11.62 -17.88
C LEU A 100 15.19 12.78 -18.85
N SER A 101 15.11 12.49 -20.14
CA SER A 101 15.01 13.45 -21.24
C SER A 101 13.57 13.67 -21.66
N GLU A 102 13.33 14.61 -22.56
CA GLU A 102 12.01 14.76 -23.19
C GLU A 102 11.57 13.48 -23.90
N THR A 103 12.47 12.84 -24.64
CA THR A 103 12.19 11.60 -25.39
C THR A 103 11.95 10.41 -24.46
N HIS A 104 12.77 10.25 -23.42
CA HIS A 104 12.58 9.27 -22.36
C HIS A 104 11.18 9.40 -21.70
N ALA A 105 10.80 10.63 -21.34
CA ALA A 105 9.49 10.92 -20.79
C ALA A 105 8.34 10.58 -21.75
N ARG A 106 8.48 10.90 -23.05
CA ARG A 106 7.47 10.58 -24.06
C ARG A 106 7.23 9.08 -24.20
N LYS A 107 8.27 8.26 -24.08
CA LYS A 107 8.14 6.80 -24.09
C LYS A 107 7.32 6.30 -22.89
N ILE A 108 7.63 6.83 -21.68
CA ILE A 108 6.86 6.51 -20.46
C ILE A 108 5.41 6.96 -20.61
N CYS A 109 5.17 8.20 -21.04
CA CYS A 109 3.83 8.74 -21.25
C CYS A 109 3.00 7.90 -22.23
N LYS A 110 3.61 7.43 -23.32
CA LYS A 110 2.96 6.58 -24.31
C LYS A 110 2.40 5.30 -23.68
N ILE A 111 3.20 4.59 -22.90
CA ILE A 111 2.73 3.34 -22.27
C ILE A 111 1.69 3.61 -21.17
N MET A 112 1.79 4.72 -20.45
CA MET A 112 0.80 5.10 -19.45
C MET A 112 -0.55 5.44 -20.10
N ASP A 113 -0.54 6.18 -21.21
CA ASP A 113 -1.75 6.49 -21.99
C ASP A 113 -2.40 5.18 -22.51
N MET A 114 -1.59 4.25 -23.05
CA MET A 114 -2.08 2.95 -23.52
C MET A 114 -2.63 2.10 -22.37
N ALA A 115 -1.99 2.11 -21.21
CA ALA A 115 -2.46 1.39 -20.02
C ALA A 115 -3.85 1.89 -19.59
N MET A 116 -4.05 3.19 -19.52
CA MET A 116 -5.37 3.78 -19.19
C MET A 116 -6.43 3.45 -20.23
N GLN A 117 -6.08 3.48 -21.52
CA GLN A 117 -7.00 3.15 -22.62
C GLN A 117 -7.43 1.69 -22.61
N ASN A 118 -6.49 0.78 -22.27
CA ASN A 118 -6.74 -0.64 -22.23
C ASN A 118 -7.20 -1.18 -20.86
N GLY A 119 -7.18 -0.33 -19.83
CA GLY A 119 -7.54 -0.74 -18.48
C GLY A 119 -6.57 -1.76 -17.89
N ALA A 120 -5.27 -1.51 -17.97
CA ALA A 120 -4.24 -2.40 -17.45
C ALA A 120 -3.27 -1.64 -16.52
N PRO A 121 -2.71 -2.31 -15.48
CA PRO A 121 -1.78 -1.70 -14.56
C PRO A 121 -0.50 -1.19 -15.21
N VAL A 122 0.11 -0.19 -14.55
CA VAL A 122 1.45 0.32 -14.90
C VAL A 122 2.43 -0.04 -13.80
N ILE A 123 3.54 -0.68 -14.18
CA ILE A 123 4.65 -0.96 -13.28
C ILE A 123 5.87 -0.17 -13.76
N GLY A 124 6.35 0.76 -12.92
CA GLY A 124 7.55 1.53 -13.17
C GLY A 124 8.74 0.99 -12.39
N ILE A 125 9.80 0.59 -13.08
CA ILE A 125 11.07 0.21 -12.46
C ILE A 125 12.00 1.41 -12.55
N ASN A 126 12.29 2.01 -11.39
CA ASN A 126 12.98 3.28 -11.28
C ASN A 126 14.44 3.08 -10.91
N ASP A 127 15.34 3.60 -11.74
CA ASP A 127 16.80 3.60 -11.55
C ASP A 127 17.38 4.82 -12.30
N SER A 128 17.29 6.01 -11.67
CA SER A 128 17.55 7.29 -12.36
C SER A 128 18.24 8.31 -11.48
N GLY A 129 19.23 8.96 -12.02
CA GLY A 129 19.87 10.14 -11.42
C GLY A 129 19.02 11.42 -11.44
N GLY A 130 17.83 11.41 -12.02
CA GLY A 130 16.95 12.57 -12.10
C GLY A 130 16.85 13.18 -13.51
N ALA A 131 16.70 14.51 -13.59
CA ALA A 131 16.58 15.22 -14.85
C ALA A 131 17.89 15.18 -15.67
N ARG A 132 17.80 15.01 -16.99
CA ARG A 132 18.93 15.13 -17.89
C ARG A 132 19.30 16.61 -18.06
N ILE A 133 20.35 17.04 -17.37
CA ILE A 133 20.73 18.46 -17.24
C ILE A 133 21.01 19.09 -18.61
N GLN A 134 21.56 18.33 -19.57
CA GLN A 134 21.89 18.79 -20.91
C GLN A 134 20.64 19.25 -21.71
N GLU A 135 19.47 18.78 -21.36
CA GLU A 135 18.20 19.17 -22.01
C GLU A 135 17.45 20.30 -21.29
N GLY A 136 17.96 20.74 -20.13
CA GLY A 136 17.40 21.87 -19.40
C GLY A 136 15.90 21.71 -19.09
N VAL A 137 15.12 22.74 -19.43
CA VAL A 137 13.67 22.80 -19.15
C VAL A 137 12.86 21.72 -19.87
N ALA A 138 13.34 21.18 -20.99
CA ALA A 138 12.65 20.11 -21.71
C ALA A 138 12.57 18.82 -20.87
N SER A 139 13.60 18.52 -20.08
CA SER A 139 13.57 17.44 -19.11
C SER A 139 12.52 17.67 -18.00
N LEU A 140 12.40 18.90 -17.50
CA LEU A 140 11.38 19.25 -16.49
C LEU A 140 9.96 19.15 -17.06
N ALA A 141 9.76 19.59 -18.30
CA ALA A 141 8.49 19.42 -19.00
C ALA A 141 8.12 17.92 -19.12
N GLY A 142 9.12 17.08 -19.46
CA GLY A 142 8.93 15.63 -19.50
C GLY A 142 8.47 15.04 -18.16
N TYR A 143 9.04 15.48 -17.03
CA TYR A 143 8.56 15.07 -15.72
C TYR A 143 7.11 15.50 -15.48
N ALA A 144 6.76 16.75 -15.79
CA ALA A 144 5.40 17.25 -15.61
C ALA A 144 4.38 16.43 -16.43
N GLU A 145 4.72 16.02 -17.64
CA GLU A 145 3.90 15.16 -18.49
C GLU A 145 3.67 13.77 -17.86
N VAL A 146 4.70 13.18 -17.22
CA VAL A 146 4.56 11.92 -16.47
C VAL A 146 3.69 12.13 -15.24
N PHE A 147 3.91 13.20 -14.46
CA PHE A 147 3.13 13.50 -13.25
C PHE A 147 1.64 13.67 -13.58
N GLN A 148 1.32 14.38 -14.66
CA GLN A 148 -0.07 14.54 -15.10
C GLN A 148 -0.74 13.18 -15.36
N ARG A 149 -0.01 12.23 -15.95
CA ARG A 149 -0.54 10.89 -16.19
C ARG A 149 -0.67 10.07 -14.93
N ASN A 150 0.25 10.21 -13.95
CA ASN A 150 0.06 9.58 -12.64
C ASN A 150 -1.23 10.05 -11.97
N VAL A 151 -1.52 11.37 -12.03
CA VAL A 151 -2.76 11.94 -11.48
C VAL A 151 -3.99 11.38 -12.20
N MET A 152 -3.98 11.33 -13.53
CA MET A 152 -5.12 10.84 -14.32
C MET A 152 -5.34 9.32 -14.15
N ALA A 153 -4.28 8.55 -13.96
CA ALA A 153 -4.36 7.10 -13.76
C ALA A 153 -4.76 6.69 -12.33
N SER A 154 -4.64 7.61 -11.37
CA SER A 154 -4.98 7.36 -9.95
C SER A 154 -6.43 6.93 -9.79
N GLY A 155 -6.66 5.76 -9.21
CA GLY A 155 -7.99 5.17 -9.07
C GLY A 155 -8.61 4.64 -10.38
N VAL A 156 -7.87 4.64 -11.49
CA VAL A 156 -8.30 4.10 -12.79
C VAL A 156 -7.63 2.77 -13.07
N VAL A 157 -6.31 2.73 -13.00
CA VAL A 157 -5.50 1.51 -13.11
C VAL A 157 -4.50 1.48 -11.96
N PRO A 158 -4.17 0.31 -11.39
CA PRO A 158 -3.13 0.19 -10.38
C PRO A 158 -1.77 0.69 -10.91
N GLN A 159 -1.10 1.49 -10.11
CA GLN A 159 0.23 2.02 -10.41
C GLN A 159 1.21 1.53 -9.35
N ILE A 160 2.26 0.83 -9.76
CA ILE A 160 3.27 0.28 -8.86
C ILE A 160 4.64 0.81 -9.26
N SER A 161 5.35 1.33 -8.29
CA SER A 161 6.75 1.78 -8.46
C SER A 161 7.70 0.87 -7.71
N VAL A 162 8.77 0.46 -8.39
CA VAL A 162 9.86 -0.33 -7.81
C VAL A 162 11.14 0.47 -7.96
N ILE A 163 11.75 0.80 -6.83
CA ILE A 163 12.99 1.57 -6.81
C ILE A 163 14.16 0.60 -6.71
N MET A 164 14.93 0.48 -7.77
CA MET A 164 16.02 -0.49 -7.91
C MET A 164 17.39 0.17 -8.11
N GLY A 165 17.47 1.43 -7.77
CA GLY A 165 18.69 2.22 -7.82
C GLY A 165 18.45 3.62 -7.29
N PRO A 166 19.30 4.59 -7.61
CA PRO A 166 19.05 5.99 -7.30
C PRO A 166 17.70 6.47 -7.87
N CYS A 167 16.99 7.27 -7.09
CA CYS A 167 15.80 7.99 -7.50
C CYS A 167 15.86 9.36 -6.81
N ALA A 168 16.35 10.38 -7.53
CA ALA A 168 16.69 11.67 -6.92
C ALA A 168 16.01 12.85 -7.62
N GLY A 169 15.80 13.92 -6.90
CA GLY A 169 15.22 15.16 -7.42
C GLY A 169 13.81 14.95 -7.95
N GLY A 170 13.53 15.43 -9.17
CA GLY A 170 12.22 15.27 -9.81
C GLY A 170 11.76 13.83 -9.97
N ALA A 171 12.67 12.87 -10.00
CA ALA A 171 12.35 11.45 -10.16
C ALA A 171 11.53 10.86 -9.01
N VAL A 172 11.55 11.45 -7.81
CA VAL A 172 10.85 10.90 -6.63
C VAL A 172 9.34 11.15 -6.65
N TYR A 173 8.88 12.17 -7.38
CA TYR A 173 7.47 12.58 -7.31
C TYR A 173 6.52 11.66 -8.06
N SER A 174 6.95 11.11 -9.21
CA SER A 174 6.14 10.14 -9.94
C SER A 174 5.87 8.89 -9.08
N PRO A 175 6.89 8.21 -8.49
CA PRO A 175 6.64 7.13 -7.54
C PRO A 175 5.75 7.53 -6.36
N ALA A 176 5.96 8.72 -5.79
CA ALA A 176 5.17 9.19 -4.64
C ALA A 176 3.67 9.33 -4.92
N MET A 177 3.27 9.44 -6.19
CA MET A 177 1.86 9.49 -6.61
C MET A 177 1.28 8.12 -6.99
N THR A 178 2.10 7.07 -7.05
CA THR A 178 1.62 5.71 -7.35
C THR A 178 0.98 5.05 -6.13
N ASP A 179 0.29 3.93 -6.36
CA ASP A 179 -0.46 3.25 -5.30
C ASP A 179 0.45 2.51 -4.33
N PHE A 180 1.52 1.87 -4.85
CA PHE A 180 2.51 1.13 -4.05
C PHE A 180 3.92 1.45 -4.49
N ILE A 181 4.81 1.57 -3.52
CA ILE A 181 6.24 1.83 -3.72
C ILE A 181 7.05 0.75 -2.99
N PHE A 182 7.89 0.05 -3.73
CA PHE A 182 8.80 -0.95 -3.18
C PHE A 182 10.25 -0.56 -3.44
N MET A 183 11.13 -0.90 -2.51
CA MET A 183 12.54 -0.56 -2.59
C MET A 183 13.42 -1.79 -2.41
N VAL A 184 14.61 -1.76 -3.01
CA VAL A 184 15.66 -2.76 -2.77
C VAL A 184 16.65 -2.19 -1.75
N LYS A 185 16.95 -2.95 -0.70
CA LYS A 185 17.89 -2.53 0.35
C LYS A 185 19.29 -2.31 -0.20
N ASP A 186 20.01 -1.40 0.40
CA ASP A 186 21.43 -1.10 0.16
C ASP A 186 21.81 -0.70 -1.28
N SER A 187 20.85 -0.72 -2.22
CA SER A 187 21.08 -0.38 -3.63
C SER A 187 20.13 0.69 -4.17
N SER A 188 19.03 0.97 -3.47
CA SER A 188 18.04 1.97 -3.89
C SER A 188 17.89 3.09 -2.88
N TYR A 189 17.72 4.29 -3.40
CA TYR A 189 17.61 5.52 -2.59
C TYR A 189 16.57 6.46 -3.20
N MET A 190 15.77 7.08 -2.35
CA MET A 190 14.85 8.16 -2.73
C MET A 190 15.12 9.38 -1.87
N PHE A 191 15.44 10.52 -2.48
CA PHE A 191 15.58 11.79 -1.78
C PHE A 191 15.39 12.98 -2.73
N VAL A 192 14.94 14.10 -2.22
CA VAL A 192 14.80 15.34 -3.00
C VAL A 192 16.18 15.83 -3.44
N THR A 193 17.15 15.80 -2.52
CA THR A 193 18.54 16.12 -2.78
C THR A 193 19.46 15.13 -2.05
N GLY A 194 20.61 14.80 -2.65
CA GLY A 194 21.55 13.85 -2.07
C GLY A 194 22.32 14.38 -0.84
N PRO A 195 23.06 13.49 -0.15
CA PRO A 195 23.80 13.82 1.08
C PRO A 195 24.74 15.03 0.98
N ASP A 196 25.41 15.23 -0.16
CA ASP A 196 26.33 16.36 -0.34
C ASP A 196 25.62 17.71 -0.32
N VAL A 197 24.43 17.81 -0.91
CA VAL A 197 23.61 19.02 -0.87
C VAL A 197 23.06 19.25 0.53
N VAL A 198 22.58 18.19 1.20
CA VAL A 198 22.13 18.26 2.60
C VAL A 198 23.25 18.81 3.47
N LYS A 199 24.46 18.27 3.38
CA LYS A 199 25.63 18.75 4.11
C LYS A 199 25.93 20.22 3.85
N THR A 200 25.83 20.65 2.61
CA THR A 200 26.14 22.03 2.21
C THR A 200 25.09 23.02 2.76
N VAL A 201 23.80 22.64 2.75
CA VAL A 201 22.69 23.55 3.10
C VAL A 201 22.36 23.53 4.60
N THR A 202 22.35 22.33 5.22
CA THR A 202 21.91 22.16 6.62
C THR A 202 23.05 21.83 7.58
N ASN A 203 24.26 21.57 7.08
CA ASN A 203 25.42 21.07 7.83
C ASN A 203 25.21 19.66 8.44
N GLU A 204 24.18 18.92 8.04
CA GLU A 204 23.98 17.56 8.47
C GLU A 204 24.87 16.59 7.67
N VAL A 205 25.53 15.66 8.37
CA VAL A 205 26.33 14.61 7.74
C VAL A 205 25.56 13.30 7.82
N VAL A 206 25.07 12.84 6.67
CA VAL A 206 24.27 11.62 6.56
C VAL A 206 24.76 10.79 5.35
N THR A 207 24.60 9.49 5.44
CA THR A 207 24.80 8.60 4.30
C THR A 207 23.55 8.57 3.41
N ALA A 208 23.68 8.08 2.18
CA ALA A 208 22.52 7.92 1.28
C ALA A 208 21.47 6.97 1.87
N GLU A 209 21.90 5.89 2.53
CA GLU A 209 21.01 4.93 3.20
C GLU A 209 20.26 5.56 4.39
N GLU A 210 20.93 6.35 5.21
CA GLU A 210 20.30 7.05 6.34
C GLU A 210 19.34 8.14 5.89
N LEU A 211 19.64 8.85 4.80
CA LEU A 211 18.81 9.93 4.27
C LEU A 211 17.56 9.39 3.55
N GLY A 212 17.73 8.42 2.68
CA GLY A 212 16.65 7.99 1.80
C GLY A 212 16.72 6.54 1.35
N GLY A 213 17.38 5.66 2.11
CA GLY A 213 17.41 4.23 1.83
C GLY A 213 16.10 3.53 2.16
N ALA A 214 16.02 2.26 1.77
CA ALA A 214 14.83 1.44 1.94
C ALA A 214 14.37 1.34 3.40
N SER A 215 15.32 1.23 4.35
CA SER A 215 15.00 1.19 5.78
C SER A 215 14.41 2.50 6.30
N THR A 216 14.88 3.63 5.82
CA THR A 216 14.34 4.95 6.19
C THR A 216 12.91 5.11 5.68
N HIS A 217 12.66 4.77 4.43
CA HIS A 217 11.35 4.96 3.82
C HIS A 217 10.29 3.94 4.25
N THR A 218 10.68 2.74 4.65
CA THR A 218 9.74 1.74 5.19
C THR A 218 9.45 1.89 6.67
N LYS A 219 10.31 2.59 7.46
CA LYS A 219 10.16 2.66 8.92
C LYS A 219 9.84 4.05 9.46
N LYS A 220 10.34 5.12 8.79
CA LYS A 220 10.26 6.49 9.29
C LYS A 220 9.29 7.36 8.49
N SER A 221 9.45 7.40 7.16
CA SER A 221 8.69 8.33 6.31
C SER A 221 7.40 7.77 5.75
N SER A 222 7.22 6.44 5.75
CA SER A 222 6.11 5.74 5.08
C SER A 222 6.04 5.91 3.55
N VAL A 223 7.08 6.38 2.92
CA VAL A 223 7.11 6.55 1.46
C VAL A 223 7.11 5.19 0.76
N ALA A 224 7.82 4.20 1.30
CA ALA A 224 7.86 2.85 0.75
C ALA A 224 6.96 1.88 1.52
N ASP A 225 6.25 1.05 0.77
CA ASP A 225 5.32 0.04 1.30
C ASP A 225 6.00 -1.28 1.66
N GLY A 226 7.20 -1.52 1.12
CA GLY A 226 8.02 -2.69 1.43
C GLY A 226 9.45 -2.55 0.93
N ALA A 227 10.34 -3.36 1.50
CA ALA A 227 11.75 -3.43 1.14
C ALA A 227 12.20 -4.89 1.03
N PHE A 228 13.03 -5.17 0.01
CA PHE A 228 13.49 -6.51 -0.33
C PHE A 228 15.00 -6.55 -0.44
N GLU A 229 15.59 -7.75 -0.28
CA GLU A 229 17.05 -7.91 -0.22
C GLU A 229 17.72 -7.69 -1.59
N ASN A 230 17.02 -7.98 -2.69
CA ASN A 230 17.56 -7.87 -4.04
C ASN A 230 16.46 -7.67 -5.10
N ASP A 231 16.88 -7.39 -6.34
CA ASP A 231 15.99 -7.14 -7.48
C ASP A 231 15.05 -8.34 -7.73
N ILE A 232 15.53 -9.56 -7.62
CA ILE A 232 14.75 -10.79 -7.92
C ILE A 232 13.61 -10.97 -6.91
N GLU A 233 13.91 -10.82 -5.62
CA GLU A 233 12.91 -10.91 -4.55
C GLU A 233 11.84 -9.82 -4.72
N ALA A 234 12.26 -8.58 -4.99
CA ALA A 234 11.33 -7.48 -5.21
C ALA A 234 10.38 -7.76 -6.38
N LEU A 235 10.89 -8.24 -7.51
CA LEU A 235 10.08 -8.54 -8.68
C LEU A 235 9.13 -9.73 -8.43
N ALA A 236 9.57 -10.75 -7.71
CA ALA A 236 8.72 -11.88 -7.32
C ALA A 236 7.55 -11.44 -6.43
N GLU A 237 7.82 -10.57 -5.45
CA GLU A 237 6.78 -10.04 -4.56
C GLU A 237 5.79 -9.11 -5.29
N ILE A 238 6.23 -8.39 -6.31
CA ILE A 238 5.31 -7.62 -7.15
C ILE A 238 4.42 -8.54 -7.98
N ARG A 239 4.96 -9.62 -8.55
CA ARG A 239 4.15 -10.64 -9.23
C ARG A 239 3.09 -11.22 -8.30
N ARG A 240 3.46 -11.48 -7.03
CA ARG A 240 2.53 -11.94 -5.99
C ARG A 240 1.47 -10.90 -5.66
N LEU A 241 1.84 -9.62 -5.52
CA LEU A 241 0.87 -8.54 -5.29
C LEU A 241 -0.14 -8.45 -6.44
N MET A 242 0.32 -8.55 -7.68
CA MET A 242 -0.56 -8.48 -8.85
C MET A 242 -1.66 -9.56 -8.86
N ASP A 243 -1.45 -10.68 -8.18
CA ASP A 243 -2.48 -11.71 -8.02
C ASP A 243 -3.65 -11.31 -7.13
N PHE A 244 -3.45 -10.33 -6.24
CA PHE A 244 -4.50 -9.80 -5.39
C PHE A 244 -5.26 -8.63 -6.04
N LEU A 245 -4.71 -7.98 -7.06
CA LEU A 245 -5.24 -6.74 -7.60
C LEU A 245 -6.08 -6.96 -8.86
N PRO A 246 -7.14 -6.16 -9.08
CA PRO A 246 -7.80 -6.09 -10.38
C PRO A 246 -6.88 -5.41 -11.42
N LEU A 247 -7.20 -5.52 -12.70
CA LEU A 247 -6.47 -4.80 -13.76
C LEU A 247 -6.83 -3.31 -13.80
N ASN A 248 -8.04 -2.96 -13.41
CA ASN A 248 -8.56 -1.59 -13.43
C ASN A 248 -9.75 -1.46 -12.47
N ASN A 249 -10.28 -0.26 -12.35
CA ASN A 249 -11.41 0.07 -11.47
C ASN A 249 -12.78 -0.43 -11.94
N ARG A 250 -12.88 -1.06 -13.10
CA ARG A 250 -14.13 -1.61 -13.65
C ARG A 250 -14.21 -3.14 -13.52
N GLU A 251 -13.08 -3.76 -13.26
CA GLU A 251 -12.96 -5.21 -13.10
C GLU A 251 -12.74 -5.55 -11.61
N LYS A 252 -13.11 -6.75 -11.25
CA LYS A 252 -12.80 -7.29 -9.93
C LYS A 252 -11.45 -7.99 -9.93
N ALA A 253 -10.85 -8.10 -8.76
CA ALA A 253 -9.66 -8.93 -8.56
C ALA A 253 -9.93 -10.38 -9.03
N PRO A 254 -8.91 -11.09 -9.53
CA PRO A 254 -9.08 -12.44 -10.01
C PRO A 254 -9.48 -13.39 -8.87
N VAL A 255 -10.43 -14.26 -9.13
CA VAL A 255 -10.76 -15.35 -8.21
C VAL A 255 -9.75 -16.46 -8.41
N ARG A 256 -9.06 -16.85 -7.35
CA ARG A 256 -8.07 -17.93 -7.38
C ARG A 256 -8.68 -19.25 -6.90
N PRO A 257 -8.23 -20.39 -7.40
CA PRO A 257 -8.56 -21.67 -6.78
C PRO A 257 -8.19 -21.66 -5.31
N PHE A 258 -9.02 -22.23 -4.46
CA PHE A 258 -8.78 -22.38 -3.04
C PHE A 258 -9.12 -23.79 -2.58
N PHE A 259 -8.45 -24.28 -1.56
CA PHE A 259 -8.60 -25.64 -1.04
C PHE A 259 -9.20 -25.66 0.36
N ASP A 260 -9.19 -24.52 1.05
CA ASP A 260 -9.76 -24.36 2.37
C ASP A 260 -11.30 -24.48 2.35
N ASP A 261 -11.86 -25.23 3.29
CA ASP A 261 -13.33 -25.30 3.48
C ASP A 261 -13.85 -23.92 3.94
N PRO A 262 -14.78 -23.29 3.20
CA PRO A 262 -15.43 -22.06 3.62
C PRO A 262 -16.17 -22.18 4.95
N GLY A 263 -16.63 -23.38 5.27
CA GLY A 263 -17.29 -23.71 6.53
C GLY A 263 -16.37 -24.04 7.70
N ARG A 264 -15.07 -24.03 7.49
CA ARG A 264 -14.06 -24.39 8.50
C ARG A 264 -14.24 -23.59 9.77
N VAL A 265 -14.18 -24.31 10.88
CA VAL A 265 -14.24 -23.77 12.25
C VAL A 265 -12.83 -23.80 12.84
N GLU A 266 -12.37 -22.69 13.35
CA GLU A 266 -11.01 -22.55 13.90
C GLU A 266 -11.06 -22.51 15.44
N LEU A 267 -10.97 -23.66 16.07
CA LEU A 267 -11.11 -23.80 17.52
C LEU A 267 -10.10 -22.99 18.33
N SER A 268 -8.90 -22.78 17.80
CA SER A 268 -7.84 -22.04 18.48
C SER A 268 -8.17 -20.53 18.66
N LEU A 269 -9.16 -20.01 17.94
CA LEU A 269 -9.62 -18.64 18.13
C LEU A 269 -10.37 -18.41 19.44
N ASP A 270 -10.97 -19.45 20.02
CA ASP A 270 -11.68 -19.33 21.30
C ASP A 270 -10.76 -18.99 22.48
N THR A 271 -9.45 -19.25 22.34
CA THR A 271 -8.43 -18.96 23.33
C THR A 271 -7.43 -17.89 22.91
N LEU A 272 -7.67 -17.23 21.79
CA LEU A 272 -6.78 -16.19 21.26
C LEU A 272 -6.72 -14.96 22.18
N ILE A 273 -7.87 -14.55 22.71
CA ILE A 273 -7.94 -13.41 23.62
C ILE A 273 -7.57 -13.87 25.04
N PRO A 274 -6.51 -13.29 25.63
CA PRO A 274 -6.13 -13.59 27.01
C PRO A 274 -7.23 -13.21 28.00
N GLU A 275 -7.37 -13.98 29.10
CA GLU A 275 -8.33 -13.68 30.19
C GLU A 275 -8.07 -12.31 30.82
N ASN A 276 -6.80 -11.92 30.96
CA ASN A 276 -6.44 -10.60 31.43
C ASN A 276 -6.58 -9.57 30.29
N PRO A 277 -7.50 -8.60 30.40
CA PRO A 277 -7.76 -7.63 29.33
C PRO A 277 -6.59 -6.69 29.01
N ASN A 278 -5.57 -6.66 29.86
CA ASN A 278 -4.35 -5.88 29.66
C ASN A 278 -3.21 -6.68 29.00
N THR A 279 -3.38 -7.97 28.81
CA THR A 279 -2.40 -8.81 28.13
C THR A 279 -2.60 -8.69 26.62
N PRO A 280 -1.57 -8.27 25.86
CA PRO A 280 -1.68 -8.17 24.40
C PRO A 280 -1.68 -9.56 23.75
N TYR A 281 -2.23 -9.63 22.55
CA TYR A 281 -2.15 -10.79 21.65
C TYR A 281 -1.84 -10.30 20.24
N ASP A 282 -1.38 -11.21 19.38
CA ASP A 282 -1.05 -10.87 17.98
C ASP A 282 -2.28 -11.00 17.08
N MET A 283 -2.78 -9.87 16.59
CA MET A 283 -3.93 -9.86 15.68
C MET A 283 -3.62 -10.55 14.33
N LYS A 284 -2.34 -10.66 13.93
CA LYS A 284 -1.96 -11.40 12.72
C LYS A 284 -2.33 -12.88 12.80
N GLU A 285 -2.34 -13.44 14.00
CA GLU A 285 -2.78 -14.82 14.21
C GLU A 285 -4.24 -15.01 13.78
N LEU A 286 -5.13 -14.07 14.11
CA LEU A 286 -6.51 -14.10 13.61
C LEU A 286 -6.55 -13.95 12.08
N ILE A 287 -5.79 -13.00 11.52
CA ILE A 287 -5.79 -12.76 10.07
C ILE A 287 -5.43 -14.03 9.30
N VAL A 288 -4.32 -14.68 9.64
CA VAL A 288 -3.87 -15.89 8.94
C VAL A 288 -4.78 -17.08 9.16
N LYS A 289 -5.43 -17.18 10.33
CA LYS A 289 -6.39 -18.26 10.62
C LYS A 289 -7.72 -18.14 9.86
N VAL A 290 -8.11 -16.93 9.46
CA VAL A 290 -9.33 -16.75 8.65
C VAL A 290 -9.04 -16.73 7.15
N ALA A 291 -7.80 -16.46 6.74
CA ALA A 291 -7.40 -16.44 5.34
C ALA A 291 -7.41 -17.84 4.69
N ASP A 292 -7.70 -17.90 3.40
CA ASP A 292 -7.48 -19.11 2.60
C ASP A 292 -6.00 -19.49 2.67
N GLU A 293 -5.71 -20.76 2.90
CA GLU A 293 -4.36 -21.34 2.99
C GLU A 293 -3.41 -20.56 3.93
N SER A 294 -3.96 -19.77 4.86
CA SER A 294 -3.20 -18.88 5.76
C SER A 294 -2.35 -17.83 5.02
N ASP A 295 -2.70 -17.50 3.76
CA ASP A 295 -1.97 -16.57 2.93
C ASP A 295 -2.36 -15.11 3.25
N PHE A 296 -1.38 -14.34 3.73
CA PHE A 296 -1.53 -12.92 4.04
C PHE A 296 -0.41 -12.10 3.38
N TYR A 297 -0.79 -11.16 2.54
CA TYR A 297 0.12 -10.19 1.94
C TYR A 297 0.08 -8.88 2.72
N GLU A 298 1.01 -8.71 3.67
CA GLU A 298 1.07 -7.53 4.53
C GLU A 298 1.75 -6.35 3.82
N ILE A 299 1.11 -5.17 3.87
CA ILE A 299 1.62 -3.90 3.33
C ILE A 299 2.14 -3.05 4.50
N GLN A 300 3.27 -2.34 4.29
CA GLN A 300 3.89 -1.46 5.30
C GLN A 300 4.09 -2.14 6.67
N LYS A 301 4.57 -3.38 6.65
CA LYS A 301 4.77 -4.18 7.88
C LYS A 301 5.68 -3.52 8.93
N ASP A 302 6.56 -2.61 8.50
CA ASP A 302 7.56 -1.96 9.36
C ASP A 302 7.18 -0.54 9.79
N PHE A 303 6.11 0.04 9.24
CA PHE A 303 5.59 1.36 9.58
C PHE A 303 4.27 1.27 10.34
N ALA A 304 4.06 2.17 11.33
CA ALA A 304 2.83 2.25 12.13
C ALA A 304 2.30 0.85 12.51
N LYS A 305 3.11 0.10 13.24
CA LYS A 305 2.87 -1.32 13.55
C LYS A 305 1.65 -1.56 14.45
N ASN A 306 1.10 -0.51 15.06
CA ASN A 306 -0.15 -0.51 15.82
C ASN A 306 -1.40 -0.72 14.94
N ILE A 307 -1.26 -0.63 13.60
CA ILE A 307 -2.27 -1.03 12.64
C ILE A 307 -1.68 -1.92 11.55
N ILE A 308 -2.41 -2.94 11.15
CA ILE A 308 -2.04 -3.92 10.14
C ILE A 308 -2.91 -3.67 8.92
N ILE A 309 -2.31 -3.62 7.73
CA ILE A 309 -3.02 -3.57 6.44
C ILE A 309 -2.43 -4.59 5.48
N GLY A 310 -3.26 -5.10 4.59
CA GLY A 310 -2.82 -6.06 3.57
C GLY A 310 -3.97 -6.81 2.92
N PHE A 311 -3.65 -7.83 2.17
CA PHE A 311 -4.62 -8.62 1.43
C PHE A 311 -4.62 -10.08 1.87
N ILE A 312 -5.81 -10.64 1.99
CA ILE A 312 -6.06 -12.07 2.13
C ILE A 312 -6.99 -12.53 1.00
N ARG A 313 -7.23 -13.85 0.94
CA ARG A 313 -8.34 -14.38 0.15
C ARG A 313 -9.36 -15.09 1.04
N LEU A 314 -10.61 -14.96 0.66
CA LEU A 314 -11.73 -15.70 1.22
C LEU A 314 -12.53 -16.31 0.06
N GLU A 315 -12.59 -17.62 0.01
CA GLU A 315 -13.17 -18.36 -1.12
C GLU A 315 -12.54 -17.94 -2.47
N GLY A 316 -11.22 -17.79 -2.49
CA GLY A 316 -10.43 -17.37 -3.65
C GLY A 316 -10.53 -15.89 -4.01
N GLN A 317 -11.39 -15.12 -3.36
CA GLN A 317 -11.61 -13.70 -3.63
C GLN A 317 -10.71 -12.82 -2.76
N THR A 318 -10.12 -11.79 -3.35
CA THR A 318 -9.31 -10.81 -2.61
C THR A 318 -10.17 -9.99 -1.66
N VAL A 319 -9.68 -9.83 -0.44
CA VAL A 319 -10.24 -8.97 0.61
C VAL A 319 -9.10 -8.15 1.23
N GLY A 320 -9.28 -6.84 1.30
CA GLY A 320 -8.40 -5.96 2.06
C GLY A 320 -8.65 -6.10 3.55
N VAL A 321 -7.60 -6.17 4.34
CA VAL A 321 -7.66 -6.26 5.80
C VAL A 321 -7.14 -4.98 6.42
N VAL A 322 -7.88 -4.43 7.37
CA VAL A 322 -7.44 -3.35 8.27
C VAL A 322 -7.67 -3.82 9.70
N ALA A 323 -6.61 -3.91 10.50
CA ALA A 323 -6.73 -4.47 11.84
C ALA A 323 -5.87 -3.71 12.86
N ASN A 324 -6.40 -3.48 14.06
CA ASN A 324 -5.59 -2.99 15.16
C ASN A 324 -4.59 -4.07 15.62
N GLN A 325 -3.39 -3.67 16.04
CA GLN A 325 -2.39 -4.58 16.60
C GLN A 325 -2.19 -4.30 18.10
N PRO A 326 -2.82 -5.08 18.99
CA PRO A 326 -2.74 -4.85 20.42
C PRO A 326 -1.33 -4.94 21.02
N MET A 327 -0.42 -5.64 20.35
CA MET A 327 0.98 -5.76 20.77
C MET A 327 1.76 -4.43 20.67
N VAL A 328 1.26 -3.48 19.90
CA VAL A 328 1.92 -2.19 19.66
C VAL A 328 0.98 -1.07 20.07
N LEU A 329 1.38 -0.22 21.01
CA LEU A 329 0.58 0.89 21.54
C LEU A 329 -0.84 0.47 21.99
N ALA A 330 -0.98 -0.79 22.45
CA ALA A 330 -2.26 -1.41 22.80
C ALA A 330 -3.33 -1.35 21.68
N GLY A 331 -2.94 -1.17 20.42
CA GLY A 331 -3.85 -0.98 19.29
C GLY A 331 -4.42 0.43 19.14
N CYS A 332 -3.95 1.41 19.91
CA CYS A 332 -4.38 2.81 19.76
C CYS A 332 -4.17 3.32 18.34
N LEU A 333 -5.07 4.18 17.88
CA LEU A 333 -4.87 4.95 16.66
C LEU A 333 -4.02 6.20 16.97
N ASP A 334 -3.06 6.47 16.10
CA ASP A 334 -2.23 7.66 16.11
C ASP A 334 -2.19 8.32 14.72
N ILE A 335 -1.38 9.34 14.54
CA ILE A 335 -1.23 10.02 13.25
C ILE A 335 -0.86 9.04 12.14
N ASP A 336 0.15 8.22 12.37
CA ASP A 336 0.73 7.36 11.35
C ASP A 336 -0.17 6.17 11.00
N SER A 337 -0.77 5.53 11.98
CA SER A 337 -1.74 4.46 11.77
C SER A 337 -2.99 4.95 11.05
N SER A 338 -3.47 6.16 11.38
CA SER A 338 -4.61 6.77 10.71
C SER A 338 -4.33 7.06 9.23
N ARG A 339 -3.15 7.59 8.91
CA ARG A 339 -2.71 7.83 7.52
C ARG A 339 -2.54 6.54 6.72
N LYS A 340 -1.85 5.56 7.31
CA LYS A 340 -1.62 4.24 6.73
C LYS A 340 -2.94 3.54 6.36
N ALA A 341 -3.86 3.45 7.32
CA ALA A 341 -5.15 2.80 7.11
C ALA A 341 -6.05 3.59 6.14
N ALA A 342 -6.11 4.92 6.24
CA ALA A 342 -6.95 5.74 5.37
C ALA A 342 -6.57 5.57 3.89
N ARG A 343 -5.27 5.60 3.56
CA ARG A 343 -4.81 5.40 2.19
C ARG A 343 -5.16 4.01 1.68
N PHE A 344 -4.99 2.99 2.50
CA PHE A 344 -5.31 1.61 2.11
C PHE A 344 -6.82 1.39 1.90
N VAL A 345 -7.67 1.94 2.78
CA VAL A 345 -9.14 1.90 2.60
C VAL A 345 -9.54 2.58 1.29
N ARG A 346 -8.97 3.74 0.97
CA ARG A 346 -9.26 4.43 -0.30
C ARG A 346 -8.78 3.65 -1.52
N PHE A 347 -7.63 2.99 -1.44
CA PHE A 347 -7.16 2.08 -2.49
C PHE A 347 -8.14 0.94 -2.71
N CYS A 348 -8.56 0.26 -1.65
CA CYS A 348 -9.53 -0.83 -1.74
C CYS A 348 -10.85 -0.37 -2.36
N ASP A 349 -11.36 0.80 -1.95
CA ASP A 349 -12.59 1.35 -2.50
C ASP A 349 -12.45 1.73 -3.98
N ALA A 350 -11.36 2.37 -4.36
CA ALA A 350 -11.09 2.76 -5.74
C ALA A 350 -11.03 1.56 -6.71
N PHE A 351 -10.59 0.40 -6.22
CA PHE A 351 -10.41 -0.81 -7.01
C PHE A 351 -11.39 -1.94 -6.66
N GLU A 352 -12.56 -1.61 -6.11
CA GLU A 352 -13.64 -2.56 -5.85
C GLU A 352 -13.25 -3.76 -4.96
N ILE A 353 -12.27 -3.59 -4.06
CA ILE A 353 -11.80 -4.63 -3.14
C ILE A 353 -12.59 -4.54 -1.83
N PRO A 354 -13.32 -5.58 -1.43
CA PRO A 354 -14.02 -5.64 -0.14
C PRO A 354 -13.06 -5.48 1.05
N ILE A 355 -13.54 -4.93 2.17
CA ILE A 355 -12.73 -4.63 3.34
C ILE A 355 -13.21 -5.42 4.57
N LEU A 356 -12.29 -6.17 5.17
CA LEU A 356 -12.45 -6.77 6.50
C LEU A 356 -11.72 -5.90 7.53
N THR A 357 -12.47 -5.46 8.54
CA THR A 357 -11.91 -4.68 9.66
C THR A 357 -11.94 -5.51 10.94
N LEU A 358 -10.78 -5.68 11.60
CA LEU A 358 -10.66 -6.39 12.87
C LEU A 358 -10.31 -5.37 13.96
N VAL A 359 -11.15 -5.29 14.99
CA VAL A 359 -11.12 -4.16 15.94
C VAL A 359 -10.71 -4.63 17.33
N ASP A 360 -9.64 -4.06 17.83
CA ASP A 360 -9.28 -4.00 19.25
C ASP A 360 -8.56 -2.68 19.52
N VAL A 361 -9.33 -1.63 19.80
CA VAL A 361 -8.85 -0.25 19.88
C VAL A 361 -9.34 0.45 21.13
N PRO A 362 -8.44 0.86 22.05
CA PRO A 362 -8.83 1.57 23.26
C PRO A 362 -9.08 3.09 23.04
N GLY A 363 -8.78 3.60 21.86
CA GLY A 363 -8.96 5.01 21.53
C GLY A 363 -7.87 5.56 20.62
N PHE A 364 -7.86 6.88 20.45
CA PHE A 364 -6.73 7.59 19.86
C PHE A 364 -5.64 7.81 20.92
N LEU A 365 -4.37 7.74 20.47
CA LEU A 365 -3.22 7.94 21.35
C LEU A 365 -3.18 9.38 21.86
N PRO A 366 -3.24 9.62 23.19
CA PRO A 366 -3.17 10.97 23.74
C PRO A 366 -1.72 11.48 23.78
N GLY A 367 -1.58 12.78 23.95
CA GLY A 367 -0.29 13.43 24.22
C GLY A 367 -0.01 14.61 23.32
N THR A 368 0.86 15.51 23.78
CA THR A 368 1.16 16.78 23.09
C THR A 368 1.77 16.56 21.70
N SER A 369 2.60 15.53 21.53
CA SER A 369 3.18 15.19 20.22
C SER A 369 2.10 14.80 19.18
N GLN A 370 1.07 14.10 19.60
CA GLN A 370 -0.06 13.73 18.76
C GLN A 370 -0.97 14.94 18.48
N GLU A 371 -1.31 15.72 19.51
CA GLU A 371 -2.14 16.92 19.35
C GLU A 371 -1.45 17.96 18.44
N TYR A 372 -0.18 18.28 18.68
CA TYR A 372 0.59 19.25 17.89
C TYR A 372 0.89 18.71 16.47
N GLY A 373 1.05 17.41 16.32
CA GLY A 373 1.19 16.76 15.02
C GLY A 373 -0.12 16.65 14.22
N GLY A 374 -1.26 17.01 14.83
CA GLY A 374 -2.56 17.05 14.15
C GLY A 374 -3.31 15.72 14.13
N VAL A 375 -3.28 14.95 15.21
CA VAL A 375 -4.00 13.66 15.31
C VAL A 375 -5.49 13.79 14.96
N ILE A 376 -6.13 14.92 15.29
CA ILE A 376 -7.52 15.20 14.95
C ILE A 376 -7.70 15.20 13.43
N LYS A 377 -6.86 15.92 12.70
CA LYS A 377 -6.90 16.00 11.23
C LYS A 377 -6.58 14.65 10.57
N HIS A 378 -5.58 13.96 11.09
CA HIS A 378 -5.18 12.66 10.55
C HIS A 378 -6.16 11.54 10.88
N GLY A 379 -6.75 11.53 12.10
CA GLY A 379 -7.84 10.63 12.44
C GLY A 379 -9.09 10.86 11.58
N ALA A 380 -9.37 12.12 11.25
CA ALA A 380 -10.46 12.47 10.34
C ALA A 380 -10.28 11.89 8.93
N LYS A 381 -9.04 11.68 8.46
CA LYS A 381 -8.78 11.02 7.17
C LYS A 381 -9.30 9.57 7.15
N LEU A 382 -9.08 8.83 8.22
CA LEU A 382 -9.53 7.44 8.32
C LEU A 382 -11.06 7.37 8.43
N LEU A 383 -11.66 8.24 9.22
CA LEU A 383 -13.12 8.39 9.31
C LEU A 383 -13.72 8.71 7.94
N PHE A 384 -13.11 9.66 7.22
CA PHE A 384 -13.55 10.05 5.88
C PHE A 384 -13.46 8.87 4.90
N ALA A 385 -12.33 8.16 4.88
CA ALA A 385 -12.12 7.03 3.99
C ALA A 385 -13.18 5.93 4.20
N TYR A 386 -13.45 5.54 5.43
CA TYR A 386 -14.50 4.55 5.72
C TYR A 386 -15.92 5.05 5.43
N GLY A 387 -16.21 6.31 5.74
CA GLY A 387 -17.51 6.92 5.47
C GLY A 387 -17.83 7.05 3.99
N GLU A 388 -16.80 7.29 3.17
CA GLU A 388 -16.92 7.40 1.72
C GLU A 388 -16.96 6.05 1.01
N ALA A 389 -16.25 5.06 1.52
CA ALA A 389 -16.11 3.75 0.87
C ALA A 389 -17.45 3.06 0.62
N THR A 390 -17.65 2.63 -0.63
CA THR A 390 -18.86 2.00 -1.13
C THR A 390 -18.76 0.49 -1.27
N VAL A 391 -17.54 -0.06 -1.22
CA VAL A 391 -17.30 -1.51 -1.26
C VAL A 391 -17.92 -2.25 -0.07
N PRO A 392 -18.11 -3.58 -0.17
CA PRO A 392 -18.51 -4.40 0.97
C PRO A 392 -17.57 -4.20 2.18
N LYS A 393 -18.14 -3.93 3.35
CA LYS A 393 -17.41 -3.72 4.60
C LYS A 393 -17.94 -4.65 5.68
N VAL A 394 -17.08 -5.54 6.16
CA VAL A 394 -17.39 -6.46 7.26
C VAL A 394 -16.44 -6.15 8.42
N THR A 395 -16.99 -6.01 9.62
CA THR A 395 -16.24 -5.66 10.82
C THR A 395 -16.42 -6.74 11.88
N VAL A 396 -15.33 -7.11 12.56
CA VAL A 396 -15.35 -8.01 13.73
C VAL A 396 -14.65 -7.30 14.88
N ILE A 397 -15.40 -7.03 15.95
CA ILE A 397 -14.88 -6.46 17.19
C ILE A 397 -14.46 -7.62 18.09
N THR A 398 -13.17 -7.76 18.32
CA THR A 398 -12.62 -8.89 19.10
C THR A 398 -12.55 -8.60 20.59
N ARG A 399 -12.21 -7.35 20.97
CA ARG A 399 -12.10 -6.94 22.36
C ARG A 399 -12.51 -5.48 22.52
N LYS A 400 -11.59 -4.53 22.67
CA LYS A 400 -11.90 -3.11 22.94
C LYS A 400 -12.38 -2.38 21.69
N ALA A 401 -13.37 -1.52 21.86
CA ALA A 401 -13.82 -0.57 20.85
C ALA A 401 -14.36 0.68 21.57
N TYR A 402 -13.46 1.64 21.87
CA TYR A 402 -13.77 2.76 22.75
C TYR A 402 -13.79 4.11 22.01
N GLY A 403 -14.76 4.95 22.41
CA GLY A 403 -14.87 6.34 22.00
C GLY A 403 -14.94 6.53 20.48
N GLY A 404 -14.37 7.63 19.99
CA GLY A 404 -14.35 7.94 18.56
C GLY A 404 -13.61 6.90 17.71
N ALA A 405 -12.71 6.12 18.30
CA ALA A 405 -12.02 5.04 17.57
C ALA A 405 -12.98 3.88 17.22
N TYR A 406 -13.99 3.60 18.05
CA TYR A 406 -15.08 2.70 17.69
C TYR A 406 -15.79 3.17 16.42
N ASP A 407 -16.12 4.46 16.33
CA ASP A 407 -16.79 5.00 15.15
C ASP A 407 -15.91 4.86 13.91
N VAL A 408 -14.64 5.26 14.02
CA VAL A 408 -13.67 5.32 12.91
C VAL A 408 -13.37 3.95 12.31
N MET A 409 -13.26 2.90 13.13
CA MET A 409 -12.91 1.55 12.69
C MET A 409 -14.08 0.80 12.05
N SER A 410 -14.64 1.37 11.00
CA SER A 410 -15.71 0.75 10.19
C SER A 410 -16.95 0.37 10.97
N SER A 411 -17.41 1.26 11.84
CA SER A 411 -18.63 1.03 12.60
C SER A 411 -19.88 0.92 11.71
N LYS A 412 -20.93 0.34 12.25
CA LYS A 412 -22.26 0.29 11.60
C LYS A 412 -22.72 1.68 11.16
N HIS A 413 -22.42 2.70 11.94
CA HIS A 413 -22.82 4.10 11.73
C HIS A 413 -22.07 4.75 10.54
N LEU A 414 -20.88 4.27 10.20
CA LEU A 414 -20.13 4.67 9.01
C LEU A 414 -20.34 3.72 7.82
N ARG A 415 -21.58 3.25 7.66
CA ARG A 415 -22.01 2.42 6.54
C ARG A 415 -21.33 1.03 6.53
N GLY A 416 -20.93 0.50 7.70
CA GLY A 416 -20.52 -0.90 7.85
C GLY A 416 -21.69 -1.83 7.52
N ASP A 417 -21.49 -2.80 6.62
CA ASP A 417 -22.57 -3.67 6.14
C ASP A 417 -22.91 -4.75 7.17
N PHE A 418 -21.89 -5.49 7.62
CA PHE A 418 -22.02 -6.46 8.71
C PHE A 418 -21.01 -6.14 9.82
N ASN A 419 -21.52 -5.99 11.03
CA ASN A 419 -20.73 -5.76 12.22
C ASN A 419 -20.95 -6.89 13.23
N TYR A 420 -19.93 -7.72 13.42
CA TYR A 420 -19.90 -8.80 14.39
C TYR A 420 -19.09 -8.41 15.62
N ALA A 421 -19.41 -9.01 16.74
CA ALA A 421 -18.60 -8.91 17.94
C ALA A 421 -18.33 -10.30 18.52
N TRP A 422 -17.18 -10.48 19.14
CA TRP A 422 -16.92 -11.64 19.99
C TRP A 422 -17.52 -11.41 21.38
N PRO A 423 -17.76 -12.46 22.18
CA PRO A 423 -18.26 -12.30 23.55
C PRO A 423 -17.33 -11.48 24.46
N THR A 424 -16.04 -11.41 24.10
CA THR A 424 -15.00 -10.62 24.77
C THR A 424 -15.01 -9.13 24.38
N ALA A 425 -15.90 -8.72 23.49
CA ALA A 425 -15.93 -7.33 23.02
C ALA A 425 -16.46 -6.38 24.10
N GLU A 426 -15.81 -5.23 24.19
CA GLU A 426 -16.17 -4.13 25.07
C GLU A 426 -16.41 -2.88 24.21
N ILE A 427 -17.68 -2.48 24.06
CA ILE A 427 -18.07 -1.36 23.22
C ILE A 427 -18.62 -0.25 24.11
N ALA A 428 -17.84 0.82 24.29
CA ALA A 428 -18.16 1.88 25.24
C ALA A 428 -17.53 3.22 24.85
N VAL A 429 -17.97 4.29 25.50
CA VAL A 429 -17.36 5.62 25.32
C VAL A 429 -15.92 5.64 25.79
N MET A 430 -15.62 4.93 26.88
CA MET A 430 -14.26 4.76 27.43
C MET A 430 -14.20 3.52 28.33
N GLY A 431 -13.01 3.12 28.73
CA GLY A 431 -12.81 2.01 29.64
C GLY A 431 -13.51 2.25 30.99
N ALA A 432 -14.02 1.17 31.61
CA ALA A 432 -14.88 1.23 32.79
C ALA A 432 -14.30 2.03 33.95
N LYS A 433 -13.00 1.90 34.22
CA LYS A 433 -12.32 2.65 35.28
C LYS A 433 -12.43 4.17 35.06
N GLY A 434 -12.08 4.65 33.88
CA GLY A 434 -12.15 6.07 33.55
C GLY A 434 -13.59 6.61 33.59
N ALA A 435 -14.55 5.85 33.06
CA ALA A 435 -15.96 6.21 33.11
C ALA A 435 -16.46 6.34 34.57
N THR A 436 -16.11 5.37 35.40
CA THR A 436 -16.52 5.35 36.82
C THR A 436 -15.89 6.52 37.61
N GLU A 437 -14.63 6.83 37.39
CA GLU A 437 -13.97 7.96 38.05
C GLU A 437 -14.62 9.30 37.67
N ILE A 438 -15.13 9.46 36.47
CA ILE A 438 -15.87 10.67 36.06
C ILE A 438 -17.27 10.71 36.66
N ILE A 439 -18.04 9.60 36.55
CA ILE A 439 -19.43 9.54 37.01
C ILE A 439 -19.52 9.64 38.54
N HIS A 440 -18.59 8.98 39.23
CA HIS A 440 -18.55 8.90 40.70
C HIS A 440 -17.40 9.71 41.28
N ARG A 441 -17.12 10.88 40.73
CA ARG A 441 -16.01 11.76 41.14
C ARG A 441 -16.01 12.09 42.65
N ASN A 442 -17.17 12.05 43.27
CA ASN A 442 -17.31 12.32 44.70
C ASN A 442 -16.81 11.16 45.59
N ASP A 443 -16.66 9.97 45.05
CA ASP A 443 -16.18 8.77 45.72
C ASP A 443 -14.67 8.48 45.43
N LEU A 444 -13.95 9.33 44.71
CA LEU A 444 -12.54 9.12 44.33
C LEU A 444 -11.61 8.87 45.53
N GLY A 445 -11.93 9.38 46.70
CA GLY A 445 -11.20 9.10 47.94
C GLY A 445 -11.40 7.73 48.55
N ASN A 446 -12.39 6.97 48.05
CA ASN A 446 -12.73 5.64 48.54
C ASN A 446 -12.48 4.54 47.46
N LYS A 447 -11.30 3.94 47.52
CA LYS A 447 -10.87 2.91 46.57
C LYS A 447 -11.85 1.73 46.46
N GLN A 448 -12.45 1.34 47.59
CA GLN A 448 -13.36 0.20 47.62
C GLN A 448 -14.66 0.51 46.89
N LYS A 449 -15.24 1.69 47.09
CA LYS A 449 -16.44 2.16 46.38
C LYS A 449 -16.15 2.28 44.86
N ILE A 450 -15.02 2.92 44.49
CA ILE A 450 -14.65 3.05 43.07
C ILE A 450 -14.47 1.68 42.41
N SER A 451 -13.84 0.71 43.10
CA SER A 451 -13.70 -0.65 42.57
C SER A 451 -15.07 -1.33 42.37
N GLN A 452 -16.01 -1.15 43.32
CA GLN A 452 -17.37 -1.68 43.17
C GLN A 452 -18.11 -1.02 41.99
N HIS A 453 -18.08 0.30 41.90
CA HIS A 453 -18.69 1.03 40.78
C HIS A 453 -18.10 0.63 39.43
N THR A 454 -16.78 0.38 39.37
CA THR A 454 -16.10 -0.09 38.14
C THR A 454 -16.60 -1.47 37.73
N ALA A 455 -16.70 -2.41 38.68
CA ALA A 455 -17.21 -3.74 38.41
C ALA A 455 -18.70 -3.73 37.96
N ASP A 456 -19.52 -2.89 38.59
CA ASP A 456 -20.90 -2.70 38.19
C ASP A 456 -21.02 -2.07 36.81
N TYR A 457 -20.17 -1.12 36.47
CA TYR A 457 -20.11 -0.50 35.16
C TYR A 457 -19.66 -1.49 34.06
N GLU A 458 -18.62 -2.27 34.34
CA GLU A 458 -18.15 -3.33 33.43
C GLU A 458 -19.23 -4.31 33.08
N LYS A 459 -19.87 -4.83 34.11
CA LYS A 459 -20.98 -5.79 33.95
C LYS A 459 -22.15 -5.23 33.14
N ARG A 460 -22.45 -3.94 33.31
CA ARG A 460 -23.60 -3.30 32.68
C ARG A 460 -23.35 -2.78 31.29
N PHE A 461 -22.15 -2.24 31.00
CA PHE A 461 -21.86 -1.46 29.80
C PHE A 461 -20.70 -1.99 28.98
N ALA A 462 -19.67 -2.61 29.60
CA ALA A 462 -18.49 -3.09 28.87
C ALA A 462 -18.67 -4.52 28.35
N ASN A 463 -19.68 -4.71 27.49
CA ASN A 463 -19.99 -5.98 26.87
C ASN A 463 -20.63 -5.74 25.49
N PRO A 464 -20.70 -6.74 24.59
CA PRO A 464 -21.24 -6.53 23.25
C PRO A 464 -22.79 -6.48 23.22
N PHE A 465 -23.45 -6.96 24.25
CA PHE A 465 -24.92 -7.12 24.23
C PHE A 465 -25.64 -5.78 24.24
N VAL A 466 -25.12 -4.79 24.94
CA VAL A 466 -25.71 -3.44 24.97
C VAL A 466 -25.74 -2.82 23.55
N ALA A 467 -24.70 -3.04 22.76
CA ALA A 467 -24.66 -2.59 21.36
C ALA A 467 -25.58 -3.46 20.46
N ALA A 468 -25.65 -4.77 20.72
CA ALA A 468 -26.47 -5.69 19.97
C ALA A 468 -27.98 -5.40 20.19
N GLU A 469 -28.41 -5.11 21.43
CA GLU A 469 -29.77 -4.72 21.77
C GLU A 469 -30.24 -3.45 21.02
N ARG A 470 -29.30 -2.62 20.61
CA ARG A 470 -29.58 -1.39 19.84
C ARG A 470 -29.46 -1.59 18.32
N GLY A 471 -29.07 -2.78 17.87
CA GLY A 471 -28.85 -3.07 16.46
C GLY A 471 -27.55 -2.45 15.91
N PHE A 472 -26.58 -2.08 16.77
CA PHE A 472 -25.28 -1.56 16.37
C PHE A 472 -24.30 -2.69 16.03
N ILE A 473 -24.61 -3.89 16.49
CA ILE A 473 -23.96 -5.17 16.16
C ILE A 473 -25.01 -6.09 15.58
N ASP A 474 -24.73 -6.70 14.44
CA ASP A 474 -25.66 -7.62 13.76
C ASP A 474 -25.73 -8.96 14.49
N GLU A 475 -24.61 -9.42 15.06
CA GLU A 475 -24.57 -10.64 15.87
C GLU A 475 -23.34 -10.71 16.77
N VAL A 476 -23.49 -11.32 17.93
CA VAL A 476 -22.38 -11.74 18.79
C VAL A 476 -22.02 -13.18 18.41
N ILE A 477 -20.85 -13.38 17.85
CA ILE A 477 -20.43 -14.66 17.27
C ILE A 477 -19.38 -15.37 18.13
N GLN A 478 -19.37 -16.71 18.09
CA GLN A 478 -18.29 -17.49 18.68
C GLN A 478 -16.99 -17.23 17.90
N PRO A 479 -15.85 -16.98 18.58
CA PRO A 479 -14.57 -16.71 17.91
C PRO A 479 -14.19 -17.77 16.87
N ARG A 480 -14.36 -19.05 17.20
CA ARG A 480 -14.10 -20.19 16.30
C ARG A 480 -14.87 -20.12 14.97
N SER A 481 -16.01 -19.45 14.93
CA SER A 481 -16.87 -19.35 13.73
C SER A 481 -16.55 -18.15 12.83
N THR A 482 -15.56 -17.34 13.17
CA THR A 482 -15.27 -16.06 12.51
C THR A 482 -15.10 -16.23 11.01
N ARG A 483 -14.23 -17.14 10.53
CA ARG A 483 -14.04 -17.39 9.11
C ARG A 483 -15.37 -17.65 8.39
N LYS A 484 -16.14 -18.59 8.88
CA LYS A 484 -17.45 -18.96 8.30
C LYS A 484 -18.41 -17.77 8.24
N ARG A 485 -18.43 -16.92 9.26
CA ARG A 485 -19.32 -15.76 9.33
C ARG A 485 -18.92 -14.67 8.36
N ILE A 486 -17.63 -14.33 8.29
CA ILE A 486 -17.13 -13.32 7.35
C ILE A 486 -17.26 -13.79 5.89
N SER A 487 -16.97 -15.05 5.57
CA SER A 487 -17.16 -15.60 4.23
C SER A 487 -18.61 -15.48 3.77
N ARG A 488 -19.57 -15.86 4.62
CA ARG A 488 -21.00 -15.72 4.32
C ARG A 488 -21.43 -14.26 4.16
N ALA A 489 -20.91 -13.37 4.98
CA ALA A 489 -21.19 -11.94 4.88
C ALA A 489 -20.71 -11.38 3.53
N PHE A 490 -19.47 -11.66 3.13
CA PHE A 490 -18.98 -11.23 1.82
C PHE A 490 -19.72 -11.89 0.67
N ALA A 491 -20.11 -13.15 0.79
CA ALA A 491 -20.95 -13.81 -0.22
C ALA A 491 -22.29 -13.10 -0.41
N ALA A 492 -22.94 -12.70 0.69
CA ALA A 492 -24.19 -11.94 0.65
C ALA A 492 -24.04 -10.54 0.04
N LEU A 493 -22.84 -9.96 0.16
CA LEU A 493 -22.52 -8.61 -0.32
C LEU A 493 -21.96 -8.55 -1.74
N ARG A 494 -21.78 -9.69 -2.43
CA ARG A 494 -21.20 -9.73 -3.79
C ARG A 494 -21.90 -8.82 -4.79
N GLY A 495 -23.20 -8.63 -4.63
CA GLY A 495 -24.04 -7.78 -5.49
C GLY A 495 -24.25 -6.37 -4.94
N LYS A 496 -23.56 -5.97 -3.87
CA LYS A 496 -23.73 -4.64 -3.28
C LYS A 496 -23.51 -3.55 -4.32
N ARG A 497 -24.46 -2.61 -4.39
CA ARG A 497 -24.39 -1.37 -5.16
C ARG A 497 -24.69 -0.21 -4.22
N LEU A 498 -23.75 0.69 -4.09
CA LEU A 498 -23.89 1.89 -3.28
C LEU A 498 -23.19 3.03 -4.00
N GLU A 499 -23.90 4.12 -4.21
CA GLU A 499 -23.40 5.32 -4.87
C GLU A 499 -23.33 6.46 -3.85
N ASN A 500 -22.28 7.25 -3.96
CA ASN A 500 -22.15 8.51 -3.23
C ASN A 500 -22.88 9.62 -3.98
N PRO A 501 -23.30 10.69 -3.30
CA PRO A 501 -23.79 11.90 -3.98
C PRO A 501 -22.75 12.37 -5.01
N TRP A 502 -23.26 12.86 -6.16
CA TRP A 502 -22.38 13.36 -7.20
C TRP A 502 -21.48 14.49 -6.70
N LYS A 503 -20.20 14.43 -7.02
CA LYS A 503 -19.19 15.46 -6.72
C LYS A 503 -18.08 15.38 -7.77
N LYS A 504 -17.47 16.52 -8.08
CA LYS A 504 -16.33 16.57 -9.00
C LYS A 504 -15.13 15.77 -8.44
N HIS A 505 -14.86 15.93 -7.18
CA HIS A 505 -13.95 15.14 -6.32
C HIS A 505 -14.32 15.43 -4.87
N ASP A 506 -13.81 14.66 -3.95
CA ASP A 506 -13.94 14.94 -2.52
C ASP A 506 -12.98 16.06 -2.08
N ASN A 507 -13.16 16.53 -0.85
CA ASN A 507 -12.24 17.41 -0.15
C ASN A 507 -11.83 16.76 1.17
N ILE A 508 -11.08 15.66 1.05
CA ILE A 508 -10.54 14.96 2.20
C ILE A 508 -9.60 15.89 2.99
N PRO A 509 -9.59 15.86 4.33
CA PRO A 509 -8.65 16.64 5.13
C PRO A 509 -7.21 16.16 4.89
N LEU A 510 -6.48 16.88 4.04
CA LEU A 510 -5.10 16.55 3.62
C LEU A 510 -4.05 16.90 4.67
#